data_4f872c08d052a079983d72c0e63158be
#
_entry.id   4f872c08d052a079983d72c0e63158be
#
_cell.length_a   1.000
_cell.length_b   1.000
_cell.length_c   1.000
_cell.angle_alpha   90.00
_cell.angle_beta   90.00
_cell.angle_gamma   90.00
#
_symmetry.space_group_name_H-M   'P 1'
#
loop_
_entity.id
_entity.type
_entity.pdbx_description
1 polymer ?
#
loop_
_entity_poly.entity_id
_entity_poly.type
_entity_poly.pdbx_seq_one_letter_code
_entity_poly.pdbx_strand_id
1 'polypeptide(L)'
;FNSSLSTSVAAFGKAPYKTVVSHGFVLDGQGRKMSKSLGNTVDPLKVMNILGADILRLWVATSDYQSDLRISDDNLKQISEGYRKIRNTIRYMLGVISDFDVTSHYVSFSMRGNMNRAMTLRMDDIINDVIDSYDTYEFDKVYRVIMPFIINDLSAFYLDFTKDILYLENKKIGRAHV
;
A
#
# COMPACT_ATOMS: atom_id res chain seq x y z
N PHE A 1 -7.40 -19.17 -20.21
CA PHE A 1 -8.64 -19.36 -19.46
C PHE A 1 -9.48 -20.51 -20.04
N ASN A 2 -10.03 -20.40 -21.26
CA ASN A 2 -10.86 -21.43 -21.87
C ASN A 2 -10.17 -22.80 -22.00
N SER A 3 -8.89 -22.84 -22.37
CA SER A 3 -8.14 -24.10 -22.49
C SER A 3 -8.06 -24.85 -21.17
N SER A 4 -7.70 -24.15 -20.07
CA SER A 4 -7.59 -24.78 -18.75
C SER A 4 -8.96 -25.21 -18.21
N LEU A 5 -10.01 -24.43 -18.46
CA LEU A 5 -11.37 -24.79 -18.08
C LEU A 5 -11.84 -26.06 -18.83
N SER A 6 -11.74 -26.05 -20.15
CA SER A 6 -12.23 -27.14 -20.99
C SER A 6 -11.48 -28.46 -20.72
N THR A 7 -10.15 -28.41 -20.61
CA THR A 7 -9.34 -29.60 -20.31
C THR A 7 -9.61 -30.15 -18.90
N SER A 8 -9.78 -29.29 -17.90
CA SER A 8 -10.08 -29.74 -16.53
C SER A 8 -11.47 -30.35 -16.42
N VAL A 9 -12.47 -29.73 -17.05
CA VAL A 9 -13.84 -30.27 -17.08
C VAL A 9 -13.88 -31.61 -17.83
N ALA A 10 -13.18 -31.73 -18.96
CA ALA A 10 -13.12 -32.98 -19.71
C ALA A 10 -12.39 -34.10 -18.94
N ALA A 11 -11.32 -33.80 -18.23
CA ALA A 11 -10.49 -34.78 -17.52
C ALA A 11 -11.02 -35.14 -16.12
N PHE A 12 -11.57 -34.14 -15.40
CA PHE A 12 -11.85 -34.23 -13.95
C PHE A 12 -13.31 -33.89 -13.59
N GLY A 13 -14.14 -33.49 -14.55
CA GLY A 13 -15.54 -33.12 -14.33
C GLY A 13 -15.75 -31.83 -13.54
N LYS A 14 -14.71 -31.02 -13.31
CA LYS A 14 -14.78 -29.79 -12.51
C LYS A 14 -13.84 -28.70 -13.02
N ALA A 15 -14.18 -27.44 -12.74
CA ALA A 15 -13.31 -26.31 -13.02
C ALA A 15 -12.02 -26.38 -12.17
N PRO A 16 -10.85 -25.95 -12.68
CA PRO A 16 -9.58 -25.97 -11.96
C PRO A 16 -9.42 -24.80 -10.97
N TYR A 17 -10.35 -23.88 -10.93
CA TYR A 17 -10.34 -22.69 -10.08
C TYR A 17 -11.75 -22.40 -9.55
N LYS A 18 -11.80 -21.71 -8.41
CA LYS A 18 -13.05 -21.24 -7.77
C LYS A 18 -13.42 -19.83 -8.22
N THR A 19 -12.42 -18.98 -8.40
CA THR A 19 -12.61 -17.57 -8.75
C THR A 19 -11.74 -17.22 -9.94
N VAL A 20 -12.22 -16.36 -10.81
CA VAL A 20 -11.50 -15.78 -11.93
C VAL A 20 -11.46 -14.26 -11.75
N VAL A 21 -10.26 -13.72 -11.70
CA VAL A 21 -10.05 -12.27 -11.69
C VAL A 21 -9.50 -11.87 -13.06
N SER A 22 -10.31 -11.17 -13.83
CA SER A 22 -9.94 -10.68 -15.16
C SER A 22 -9.44 -9.24 -15.08
N HIS A 23 -8.55 -8.85 -15.98
CA HIS A 23 -8.00 -7.50 -16.04
C HIS A 23 -8.03 -6.96 -17.48
N GLY A 24 -7.99 -5.62 -17.60
CA GLY A 24 -7.85 -4.92 -18.87
C GLY A 24 -6.44 -5.01 -19.46
N PHE A 25 -6.23 -4.38 -20.59
CA PHE A 25 -4.94 -4.29 -21.26
C PHE A 25 -4.09 -3.16 -20.68
N VAL A 26 -2.78 -3.30 -20.80
CA VAL A 26 -1.85 -2.19 -20.52
C VAL A 26 -1.58 -1.45 -21.82
N LEU A 27 -1.89 -0.16 -21.82
CA LEU A 27 -1.77 0.77 -22.94
C LEU A 27 -0.59 1.74 -22.69
N ASP A 28 -0.09 2.38 -23.75
CA ASP A 28 0.89 3.47 -23.61
C ASP A 28 0.27 4.72 -22.97
N GLY A 29 1.07 5.74 -22.66
CA GLY A 29 0.60 6.99 -22.08
C GLY A 29 -0.46 7.74 -22.89
N GLN A 30 -0.57 7.45 -24.19
CA GLN A 30 -1.55 8.01 -25.12
C GLN A 30 -2.81 7.13 -25.26
N GLY A 31 -2.88 6.00 -24.54
CA GLY A 31 -4.00 5.07 -24.59
C GLY A 31 -3.99 4.16 -25.82
N ARG A 32 -2.86 3.95 -26.46
CA ARG A 32 -2.72 3.07 -27.63
C ARG A 32 -2.18 1.71 -27.19
N LYS A 33 -2.60 0.64 -27.88
CA LYS A 33 -2.05 -0.69 -27.67
C LYS A 33 -0.55 -0.69 -27.92
N MET A 34 0.20 -1.23 -26.96
CA MET A 34 1.65 -1.37 -27.10
C MET A 34 2.01 -2.45 -28.11
N SER A 35 2.93 -2.12 -29.01
CA SER A 35 3.50 -3.08 -29.97
C SER A 35 4.96 -2.77 -30.28
N LYS A 36 5.74 -3.81 -30.59
CA LYS A 36 7.15 -3.66 -31.00
C LYS A 36 7.29 -2.83 -32.28
N SER A 37 6.33 -2.96 -33.20
CA SER A 37 6.35 -2.23 -34.47
C SER A 37 6.11 -0.72 -34.31
N LEU A 38 5.35 -0.31 -33.27
CA LEU A 38 5.13 1.10 -32.96
C LEU A 38 6.23 1.69 -32.05
N GLY A 39 7.11 0.85 -31.51
CA GLY A 39 8.17 1.30 -30.62
C GLY A 39 7.68 1.89 -29.28
N ASN A 40 6.41 1.70 -28.93
CA ASN A 40 5.76 2.26 -27.75
C ASN A 40 5.66 1.27 -26.58
N THR A 41 6.44 0.19 -26.60
CA THR A 41 6.47 -0.81 -25.54
C THR A 41 7.28 -0.30 -24.35
N VAL A 42 6.70 -0.41 -23.15
CA VAL A 42 7.43 -0.18 -21.91
C VAL A 42 8.07 -1.50 -21.47
N ASP A 43 9.40 -1.49 -21.32
CA ASP A 43 10.16 -2.63 -20.85
C ASP A 43 10.15 -2.65 -19.31
N PRO A 44 9.52 -3.63 -18.66
CA PRO A 44 9.47 -3.70 -17.20
C PRO A 44 10.86 -3.79 -16.55
N LEU A 45 11.82 -4.46 -17.21
CA LEU A 45 13.19 -4.58 -16.68
C LEU A 45 13.90 -3.22 -16.63
N LYS A 46 13.70 -2.38 -17.65
CA LYS A 46 14.23 -1.02 -17.62
C LYS A 46 13.61 -0.18 -16.52
N VAL A 47 12.30 -0.26 -16.34
CA VAL A 47 11.59 0.44 -15.24
C VAL A 47 12.13 -0.02 -13.89
N MET A 48 12.27 -1.33 -13.69
CA MET A 48 12.78 -1.88 -12.44
C MET A 48 14.22 -1.47 -12.15
N ASN A 49 15.06 -1.39 -13.16
CA ASN A 49 16.46 -0.96 -13.01
C ASN A 49 16.59 0.53 -12.64
N ILE A 50 15.66 1.37 -13.08
CA ILE A 50 15.70 2.82 -12.84
C ILE A 50 14.96 3.18 -11.54
N LEU A 51 13.76 2.66 -11.32
CA LEU A 51 12.86 3.06 -10.24
C LEU A 51 12.76 2.02 -9.13
N GLY A 52 13.18 0.79 -9.37
CA GLY A 52 13.00 -0.35 -8.48
C GLY A 52 11.73 -1.15 -8.78
N ALA A 53 11.76 -2.43 -8.42
CA ALA A 53 10.63 -3.34 -8.65
C ALA A 53 9.38 -2.95 -7.85
N ASP A 54 9.56 -2.34 -6.67
CA ASP A 54 8.44 -1.95 -5.80
C ASP A 54 7.58 -0.86 -6.42
N ILE A 55 8.17 0.06 -7.19
CA ILE A 55 7.41 1.12 -7.88
C ILE A 55 6.51 0.51 -8.95
N LEU A 56 7.03 -0.46 -9.72
CA LEU A 56 6.22 -1.15 -10.73
C LEU A 56 5.09 -1.96 -10.09
N ARG A 57 5.39 -2.69 -9.00
CA ARG A 57 4.37 -3.44 -8.23
C ARG A 57 3.30 -2.51 -7.65
N LEU A 58 3.72 -1.38 -7.08
CA LEU A 58 2.80 -0.41 -6.51
C LEU A 58 1.92 0.22 -7.59
N TRP A 59 2.49 0.54 -8.78
CA TRP A 59 1.71 1.02 -9.92
C TRP A 59 0.60 0.02 -10.30
N VAL A 60 0.91 -1.27 -10.40
CA VAL A 60 -0.10 -2.31 -10.66
C VAL A 60 -1.16 -2.36 -9.56
N ALA A 61 -0.73 -2.37 -8.29
CA ALA A 61 -1.64 -2.48 -7.14
C ALA A 61 -2.56 -1.26 -6.97
N THR A 62 -2.12 -0.07 -7.41
CA THR A 62 -2.91 1.16 -7.31
C THR A 62 -3.81 1.43 -8.50
N SER A 63 -3.72 0.60 -9.52
CA SER A 63 -4.49 0.73 -10.76
C SER A 63 -5.81 -0.02 -10.66
N ASP A 64 -6.88 0.56 -11.21
CA ASP A 64 -8.13 -0.15 -11.44
C ASP A 64 -7.94 -1.17 -12.57
N TYR A 65 -7.54 -2.38 -12.19
CA TYR A 65 -7.21 -3.44 -13.15
C TYR A 65 -8.42 -3.95 -13.94
N GLN A 66 -9.65 -3.62 -13.56
CA GLN A 66 -10.86 -4.03 -14.28
C GLN A 66 -11.02 -3.27 -15.60
N SER A 67 -10.36 -2.14 -15.74
CA SER A 67 -10.31 -1.32 -16.96
C SER A 67 -8.94 -1.37 -17.64
N ASP A 68 -8.84 -0.82 -18.85
CA ASP A 68 -7.55 -0.67 -19.54
C ASP A 68 -6.66 0.35 -18.82
N LEU A 69 -5.41 -0.03 -18.57
CA LEU A 69 -4.45 0.74 -17.80
C LEU A 69 -3.48 1.49 -18.70
N ARG A 70 -3.21 2.75 -18.39
CA ARG A 70 -2.18 3.53 -19.07
C ARG A 70 -0.91 3.58 -18.24
N ILE A 71 0.22 3.22 -18.87
CA ILE A 71 1.54 3.36 -18.24
C ILE A 71 2.30 4.52 -18.90
N SER A 72 2.82 5.43 -18.09
CA SER A 72 3.65 6.55 -18.52
C SER A 72 4.71 6.87 -17.48
N ASP A 73 5.77 7.56 -17.89
CA ASP A 73 6.81 8.01 -16.96
C ASP A 73 6.27 8.92 -15.87
N ASP A 74 5.29 9.76 -16.19
CA ASP A 74 4.67 10.66 -15.21
C ASP A 74 3.86 9.91 -14.16
N ASN A 75 3.10 8.87 -14.57
CA ASN A 75 2.39 8.01 -13.63
C ASN A 75 3.36 7.30 -12.70
N LEU A 76 4.44 6.75 -13.24
CA LEU A 76 5.46 6.07 -12.45
C LEU A 76 6.17 7.02 -11.47
N LYS A 77 6.43 8.28 -11.86
CA LYS A 77 6.98 9.31 -10.97
C LYS A 77 6.02 9.61 -9.81
N GLN A 78 4.73 9.80 -10.07
CA GLN A 78 3.73 10.03 -9.03
C GLN A 78 3.67 8.88 -8.03
N ILE A 79 3.68 7.64 -8.51
CA ILE A 79 3.73 6.45 -7.65
C ILE A 79 5.03 6.43 -6.83
N SER A 80 6.17 6.78 -7.43
CA SER A 80 7.45 6.86 -6.73
C SER A 80 7.44 7.90 -5.60
N GLU A 81 6.78 9.03 -5.79
CA GLU A 81 6.61 10.05 -4.73
C GLU A 81 5.72 9.53 -3.60
N GLY A 82 4.61 8.87 -3.92
CA GLY A 82 3.76 8.21 -2.92
C GLY A 82 4.54 7.16 -2.11
N TYR A 83 5.29 6.30 -2.80
CA TYR A 83 6.15 5.30 -2.16
C TYR A 83 7.18 5.93 -1.20
N ARG A 84 7.82 7.05 -1.60
CA ARG A 84 8.77 7.76 -0.72
C ARG A 84 8.11 8.27 0.55
N LYS A 85 6.89 8.79 0.47
CA LYS A 85 6.14 9.24 1.65
C LYS A 85 5.90 8.08 2.62
N ILE A 86 5.40 6.94 2.13
CA ILE A 86 5.20 5.73 2.93
C ILE A 86 6.52 5.31 3.60
N ARG A 87 7.57 5.15 2.79
CA ARG A 87 8.89 4.70 3.26
C ARG A 87 9.48 5.64 4.31
N ASN A 88 9.41 6.96 4.09
CA ASN A 88 9.95 7.93 5.01
C ASN A 88 9.20 7.95 6.34
N THR A 89 7.87 7.83 6.31
CA THR A 89 7.05 7.74 7.53
C THR A 89 7.38 6.47 8.33
N ILE A 90 7.47 5.32 7.67
CA ILE A 90 7.88 4.07 8.32
C ILE A 90 9.30 4.17 8.88
N ARG A 91 10.25 4.73 8.12
CA ARG A 91 11.63 4.92 8.58
C ARG A 91 11.70 5.81 9.81
N TYR A 92 10.92 6.89 9.84
CA TYR A 92 10.81 7.76 11.00
C TYR A 92 10.29 6.99 12.22
N MET A 93 9.17 6.27 12.08
CA MET A 93 8.60 5.46 13.16
C MET A 93 9.60 4.42 13.68
N LEU A 94 10.27 3.69 12.80
CA LEU A 94 11.29 2.70 13.19
C LEU A 94 12.45 3.35 13.95
N GLY A 95 12.84 4.58 13.59
CA GLY A 95 13.85 5.34 14.33
C GLY A 95 13.38 5.70 15.73
N VAL A 96 12.13 6.14 15.86
CA VAL A 96 11.54 6.55 17.14
C VAL A 96 11.39 5.38 18.11
N ILE A 97 11.02 4.20 17.61
CA ILE A 97 10.80 3.01 18.45
C ILE A 97 12.05 2.11 18.56
N SER A 98 13.21 2.57 18.11
CA SER A 98 14.43 1.75 18.05
C SER A 98 14.90 1.20 19.41
N ASP A 99 14.56 1.87 20.51
CA ASP A 99 14.85 1.49 21.89
C ASP A 99 13.60 1.01 22.67
N PHE A 100 12.48 0.76 21.97
CA PHE A 100 11.25 0.28 22.59
C PHE A 100 11.32 -1.24 22.84
N ASP A 101 11.07 -1.64 24.08
CA ASP A 101 10.93 -3.03 24.49
C ASP A 101 9.47 -3.31 24.89
N VAL A 102 8.82 -4.20 24.14
CA VAL A 102 7.41 -4.56 24.35
C VAL A 102 7.15 -5.09 25.77
N THR A 103 8.11 -5.81 26.35
CA THR A 103 7.94 -6.43 27.68
C THR A 103 7.93 -5.44 28.82
N SER A 104 8.71 -4.37 28.70
CA SER A 104 8.88 -3.38 29.76
C SER A 104 8.14 -2.05 29.51
N HIS A 105 7.78 -1.76 28.25
CA HIS A 105 7.20 -0.47 27.88
C HIS A 105 5.76 -0.56 27.38
N TYR A 106 5.15 -1.76 27.38
CA TYR A 106 3.78 -1.92 26.93
C TYR A 106 2.78 -1.21 27.84
N VAL A 107 1.92 -0.40 27.22
CA VAL A 107 0.79 0.26 27.90
C VAL A 107 -0.51 -0.28 27.35
N SER A 108 -1.38 -0.82 28.23
CA SER A 108 -2.69 -1.33 27.82
C SER A 108 -3.56 -0.23 27.21
N PHE A 109 -4.45 -0.59 26.30
CA PHE A 109 -5.32 0.37 25.60
C PHE A 109 -6.07 1.31 26.54
N SER A 110 -6.60 0.79 27.64
CA SER A 110 -7.37 1.55 28.65
C SER A 110 -6.53 2.63 29.37
N MET A 111 -5.21 2.43 29.45
CA MET A 111 -4.28 3.35 30.11
C MET A 111 -3.66 4.37 29.16
N ARG A 112 -3.87 4.24 27.86
CA ARG A 112 -3.39 5.19 26.87
C ARG A 112 -4.13 6.52 26.96
N GLY A 113 -3.48 7.62 26.68
CA GLY A 113 -4.10 8.95 26.54
C GLY A 113 -5.17 8.96 25.43
N ASN A 114 -6.08 9.93 25.49
CA ASN A 114 -7.21 10.02 24.55
C ASN A 114 -6.77 10.09 23.07
N MET A 115 -5.70 10.81 22.77
CA MET A 115 -5.13 10.94 21.44
C MET A 115 -4.65 9.58 20.91
N ASN A 116 -3.91 8.84 21.74
CA ASN A 116 -3.35 7.54 21.36
C ASN A 116 -4.46 6.50 21.18
N ARG A 117 -5.51 6.54 21.99
CA ARG A 117 -6.70 5.69 21.81
C ARG A 117 -7.44 6.02 20.52
N ALA A 118 -7.65 7.30 20.23
CA ALA A 118 -8.29 7.74 19.00
C ALA A 118 -7.51 7.29 17.76
N MET A 119 -6.16 7.46 17.78
CA MET A 119 -5.31 7.00 16.68
C MET A 119 -5.31 5.49 16.52
N THR A 120 -5.34 4.73 17.63
CA THR A 120 -5.45 3.26 17.59
C THR A 120 -6.76 2.83 16.94
N LEU A 121 -7.90 3.40 17.36
CA LEU A 121 -9.21 3.09 16.76
C LEU A 121 -9.25 3.47 15.28
N ARG A 122 -8.69 4.62 14.93
CA ARG A 122 -8.59 5.04 13.53
C ARG A 122 -7.77 4.05 12.69
N MET A 123 -6.69 3.51 13.25
CA MET A 123 -5.88 2.49 12.60
C MET A 123 -6.63 1.17 12.43
N ASP A 124 -7.43 0.77 13.44
CA ASP A 124 -8.27 -0.43 13.36
C ASP A 124 -9.31 -0.30 12.23
N ASP A 125 -9.94 0.88 12.05
CA ASP A 125 -10.85 1.14 10.94
C ASP A 125 -10.13 0.98 9.58
N ILE A 126 -8.93 1.55 9.44
CA ILE A 126 -8.13 1.41 8.22
C ILE A 126 -7.75 -0.04 7.94
N ILE A 127 -7.39 -0.81 8.98
CA ILE A 127 -7.06 -2.24 8.83
C ILE A 127 -8.27 -3.02 8.33
N ASN A 128 -9.46 -2.76 8.88
CA ASN A 128 -10.69 -3.42 8.44
C ASN A 128 -11.02 -3.08 6.98
N ASP A 129 -10.95 -1.79 6.60
CA ASP A 129 -11.16 -1.35 5.21
C ASP A 129 -10.17 -2.02 4.24
N VAL A 130 -8.92 -2.20 4.66
CA VAL A 130 -7.89 -2.87 3.86
C VAL A 130 -8.20 -4.36 3.71
N ILE A 131 -8.57 -5.06 4.79
CA ILE A 131 -8.94 -6.47 4.76
C ILE A 131 -10.13 -6.68 3.83
N ASP A 132 -11.21 -5.91 3.99
CA ASP A 132 -12.40 -5.97 3.15
C ASP A 132 -12.06 -5.73 1.66
N SER A 133 -11.15 -4.79 1.39
CA SER A 133 -10.71 -4.49 0.02
C SER A 133 -9.92 -5.64 -0.61
N TYR A 134 -9.13 -6.37 0.16
CA TYR A 134 -8.47 -7.59 -0.30
C TYR A 134 -9.47 -8.72 -0.55
N ASP A 135 -10.45 -8.91 0.33
CA ASP A 135 -11.46 -9.96 0.21
C ASP A 135 -12.37 -9.74 -1.02
N THR A 136 -12.60 -8.48 -1.40
CA THR A 136 -13.37 -8.10 -2.59
C THR A 136 -12.53 -7.92 -3.86
N TYR A 137 -11.20 -8.14 -3.79
CA TYR A 137 -10.26 -7.93 -4.90
C TYR A 137 -10.17 -6.47 -5.38
N GLU A 138 -10.49 -5.49 -4.52
CA GLU A 138 -10.39 -4.04 -4.79
C GLU A 138 -9.01 -3.50 -4.37
N PHE A 139 -7.94 -3.95 -5.01
CA PHE A 139 -6.56 -3.65 -4.59
C PHE A 139 -6.20 -2.16 -4.66
N ASP A 140 -6.74 -1.42 -5.61
CA ASP A 140 -6.55 0.03 -5.75
C ASP A 140 -7.16 0.80 -4.57
N LYS A 141 -8.24 0.29 -3.98
CA LYS A 141 -8.88 0.86 -2.79
C LYS A 141 -7.96 0.80 -1.57
N VAL A 142 -7.16 -0.26 -1.43
CA VAL A 142 -6.15 -0.37 -0.37
C VAL A 142 -5.23 0.86 -0.35
N TYR A 143 -4.69 1.24 -1.49
CA TYR A 143 -3.84 2.41 -1.59
C TYR A 143 -4.60 3.72 -1.31
N ARG A 144 -5.82 3.85 -1.82
CA ARG A 144 -6.68 5.03 -1.60
C ARG A 144 -7.06 5.22 -0.13
N VAL A 145 -7.14 4.15 0.65
CA VAL A 145 -7.43 4.20 2.08
C VAL A 145 -6.16 4.50 2.89
N ILE A 146 -5.04 3.83 2.58
CA ILE A 146 -3.79 3.95 3.33
C ILE A 146 -3.12 5.32 3.14
N MET A 147 -3.11 5.87 1.93
CA MET A 147 -2.35 7.10 1.65
C MET A 147 -2.83 8.33 2.42
N PRO A 148 -4.15 8.64 2.47
CA PRO A 148 -4.65 9.75 3.29
C PRO A 148 -4.33 9.54 4.78
N PHE A 149 -4.46 8.32 5.29
CA PHE A 149 -4.11 8.00 6.67
C PHE A 149 -2.62 8.29 6.96
N ILE A 150 -1.71 7.79 6.11
CA ILE A 150 -0.27 8.03 6.30
C ILE A 150 0.09 9.52 6.20
N ILE A 151 -0.50 10.25 5.26
CA ILE A 151 -0.14 11.66 5.01
C ILE A 151 -0.76 12.58 6.05
N ASN A 152 -2.07 12.46 6.27
CA ASN A 152 -2.83 13.41 7.07
C ASN A 152 -2.89 12.99 8.53
N ASP A 153 -3.41 11.78 8.80
CA ASP A 153 -3.69 11.34 10.16
C ASP A 153 -2.37 11.02 10.91
N LEU A 154 -1.48 10.26 10.25
CA LEU A 154 -0.25 9.79 10.88
C LEU A 154 0.87 10.83 10.79
N SER A 155 1.30 11.21 9.59
CA SER A 155 2.49 12.05 9.41
C SER A 155 2.26 13.51 9.77
N ALA A 156 1.23 14.15 9.21
CA ALA A 156 0.98 15.59 9.41
C ALA A 156 0.36 15.92 10.77
N PHE A 157 -0.34 14.98 11.38
CA PHE A 157 -0.99 15.22 12.66
C PHE A 157 -0.32 14.47 13.81
N TYR A 158 -0.44 13.15 13.87
CA TYR A 158 -0.04 12.38 15.05
C TYR A 158 1.46 12.40 15.31
N LEU A 159 2.27 12.12 14.29
CA LEU A 159 3.73 12.12 14.44
C LEU A 159 4.29 13.52 14.66
N ASP A 160 3.67 14.55 14.09
CA ASP A 160 4.07 15.92 14.33
C ASP A 160 3.75 16.37 15.75
N PHE A 161 2.54 16.09 16.22
CA PHE A 161 2.11 16.36 17.58
C PHE A 161 2.97 15.64 18.63
N THR A 162 3.36 14.38 18.37
CA THR A 162 4.14 13.59 19.34
C THR A 162 5.63 13.92 19.35
N LYS A 163 6.15 14.72 18.43
CA LYS A 163 7.57 15.09 18.38
C LYS A 163 8.05 15.72 19.68
N ASP A 164 7.32 16.67 20.23
CA ASP A 164 7.72 17.37 21.45
C ASP A 164 7.74 16.40 22.64
N ILE A 165 6.79 15.49 22.72
CA ILE A 165 6.75 14.45 23.74
C ILE A 165 7.95 13.51 23.62
N LEU A 166 8.28 13.10 22.38
CA LEU A 166 9.35 12.13 22.13
C LEU A 166 10.74 12.70 22.31
N TYR A 167 10.95 13.99 22.02
CA TYR A 167 12.28 14.61 22.03
C TYR A 167 12.54 15.51 23.22
N LEU A 168 11.52 16.13 23.81
CA LEU A 168 11.69 17.13 24.87
C LEU A 168 11.30 16.62 26.26
N GLU A 169 10.36 15.67 26.36
CA GLU A 169 9.92 15.16 27.64
C GLU A 169 10.84 14.06 28.18
N ASN A 170 10.81 13.91 29.52
CA ASN A 170 11.64 12.96 30.25
C ASN A 170 11.32 11.54 29.78
N LYS A 171 12.35 10.72 29.50
CA LYS A 171 12.25 9.35 28.96
C LYS A 171 11.18 8.46 29.62
N LYS A 172 10.86 8.71 30.91
CA LYS A 172 9.83 7.97 31.66
C LYS A 172 8.39 8.39 31.32
N ILE A 173 8.17 9.63 30.90
CA ILE A 173 6.83 10.18 30.61
C ILE A 173 6.51 10.01 29.14
N GLY A 174 7.42 10.35 28.23
CA GLY A 174 7.20 10.26 26.79
C GLY A 174 6.92 8.85 26.29
N ARG A 175 7.57 7.82 26.86
CA ARG A 175 7.41 6.42 26.45
C ARG A 175 6.12 5.74 26.96
N ALA A 176 5.54 6.23 28.04
CA ALA A 176 4.29 5.71 28.57
C ALA A 176 3.05 6.25 27.85
N HIS A 177 3.20 7.26 26.99
CA HIS A 177 2.10 7.97 26.32
C HIS A 177 2.06 7.79 24.80
N VAL A 178 3.02 7.06 24.21
CA VAL A 178 3.06 6.79 22.75
C VAL A 178 2.53 5.40 22.44
#